data_10d204d3017fa155022497ef14251f2e
#
_entry.id   10d204d3017fa155022497ef14251f2e
#
_cell.length_a   1.000
_cell.length_b   1.000
_cell.length_c   1.000
_cell.angle_alpha   90.00
_cell.angle_beta   90.00
_cell.angle_gamma   90.00
#
_symmetry.space_group_name_H-M   'P 1'
#
loop_
_entity.id
_entity.type
_entity.pdbx_description
1 polymer ?
#
loop_
_entity_poly.entity_id
_entity_poly.type
_entity_poly.pdbx_seq_one_letter_code
_entity_poly.pdbx_strand_id
1 'polypeptide(L)'
;TTRILNIYDQTTGEKYDKQSIDEYIRLNEDLSGGTFSYDNAPGVDNIMHGTDVSYIAAGSLGVAYEADIIAVKMGYSINNQFPRTTSLMDAIDYIIRKAIEYRKPVAVNISYGCNYGAHNGNTLLESFIDDISKSYRCVICVGSGNEADKAIHFGGIINTGQVQTAYLSVGEYQSAIDIQIWKNYWDTIDVMLINPRGEQIGIITEGRINRYETYNTEIITLLGEPSPYNIYQEIYINLIPKTDYILSGIWQIVLMAGSIRAGEYNIWLPSSQALGYATAFNNPTADGTITIPATARNCIAVGAYNAYTNSYAAFSGRGFDN
;
A
#
# COMPACT_ATOMS: atom_id res chain seq x y z
N THR A 1 -1.60 -29.00 -21.47
CA THR A 1 -2.65 -28.00 -21.15
C THR A 1 -2.39 -27.37 -19.80
N THR A 2 -2.45 -26.03 -19.71
CA THR A 2 -2.24 -25.31 -18.45
C THR A 2 -3.49 -25.34 -17.54
N ARG A 3 -3.27 -25.13 -16.24
CA ARG A 3 -4.34 -24.84 -15.26
C ARG A 3 -4.68 -23.35 -15.19
N ILE A 4 -3.98 -22.49 -15.90
CA ILE A 4 -4.30 -21.07 -15.98
C ILE A 4 -5.50 -20.91 -16.90
N LEU A 5 -6.62 -20.48 -16.34
CA LEU A 5 -7.88 -20.27 -17.07
C LEU A 5 -7.94 -18.91 -17.73
N ASN A 6 -7.41 -17.87 -17.06
CA ASN A 6 -7.39 -16.50 -17.57
C ASN A 6 -6.19 -15.74 -17.06
N ILE A 7 -5.73 -14.82 -17.89
CA ILE A 7 -4.79 -13.76 -17.51
C ILE A 7 -5.39 -12.42 -17.92
N TYR A 8 -5.40 -11.44 -17.01
CA TYR A 8 -5.69 -10.05 -17.30
C TYR A 8 -4.44 -9.21 -17.07
N ASP A 9 -3.87 -8.66 -18.11
CA ASP A 9 -2.75 -7.73 -18.04
C ASP A 9 -3.26 -6.29 -18.04
N GLN A 10 -3.26 -5.64 -16.89
CA GLN A 10 -3.69 -4.24 -16.77
C GLN A 10 -2.69 -3.25 -17.35
N THR A 11 -1.45 -3.68 -17.68
CA THR A 11 -0.46 -2.80 -18.32
C THR A 11 -0.78 -2.55 -19.78
N THR A 12 -1.33 -3.55 -20.45
CA THR A 12 -1.77 -3.50 -21.86
C THR A 12 -3.27 -3.38 -22.02
N GLY A 13 -4.04 -3.76 -20.96
CA GLY A 13 -5.50 -3.90 -21.00
C GLY A 13 -5.96 -5.22 -21.62
N GLU A 14 -5.05 -6.10 -22.01
CA GLU A 14 -5.37 -7.36 -22.68
C GLU A 14 -5.86 -8.44 -21.72
N LYS A 15 -6.78 -9.27 -22.20
CA LYS A 15 -7.35 -10.38 -21.46
C LYS A 15 -7.22 -11.65 -22.28
N TYR A 16 -6.55 -12.63 -21.71
CA TYR A 16 -6.30 -13.91 -22.34
C TYR A 16 -7.18 -14.98 -21.68
N ASP A 17 -7.83 -15.78 -22.48
CA ASP A 17 -8.55 -16.96 -22.05
C ASP A 17 -7.67 -18.22 -22.11
N LYS A 18 -8.21 -19.32 -21.59
CA LYS A 18 -7.49 -20.59 -21.58
C LYS A 18 -7.04 -21.05 -22.97
N GLN A 19 -7.88 -20.83 -24.00
CA GLN A 19 -7.57 -21.27 -25.36
C GLN A 19 -6.35 -20.50 -25.91
N SER A 20 -6.33 -19.20 -25.76
CA SER A 20 -5.21 -18.35 -26.19
C SER A 20 -3.92 -18.68 -25.47
N ILE A 21 -4.02 -19.01 -24.15
CA ILE A 21 -2.86 -19.39 -23.33
C ILE A 21 -2.33 -20.77 -23.76
N ASP A 22 -3.20 -21.76 -23.93
CA ASP A 22 -2.79 -23.12 -24.38
C ASP A 22 -2.19 -23.07 -25.78
N GLU A 23 -2.71 -22.24 -26.68
CA GLU A 23 -2.18 -22.05 -28.05
C GLU A 23 -0.79 -21.43 -28.01
N TYR A 24 -0.59 -20.39 -27.20
CA TYR A 24 0.74 -19.77 -27.00
C TYR A 24 1.74 -20.80 -26.50
N ILE A 25 1.41 -21.59 -25.49
CA ILE A 25 2.29 -22.63 -24.94
C ILE A 25 2.66 -23.65 -26.04
N ARG A 26 1.67 -24.15 -26.78
CA ARG A 26 1.88 -25.14 -27.84
C ARG A 26 2.80 -24.62 -28.94
N LEU A 27 2.60 -23.37 -29.40
CA LEU A 27 3.41 -22.77 -30.44
C LEU A 27 4.88 -22.55 -30.00
N ASN A 28 5.11 -22.26 -28.74
CA ASN A 28 6.46 -22.04 -28.22
C ASN A 28 7.15 -23.34 -27.80
N GLU A 29 6.43 -24.39 -27.43
CA GLU A 29 7.02 -25.74 -27.24
C GLU A 29 7.56 -26.32 -28.58
N ASP A 30 6.84 -26.13 -29.68
CA ASP A 30 7.23 -26.62 -31.00
C ASP A 30 8.45 -25.90 -31.61
N LEU A 31 8.67 -24.62 -31.27
CA LEU A 31 9.72 -23.77 -31.85
C LEU A 31 11.05 -23.81 -31.09
N SER A 32 11.08 -24.26 -29.87
CA SER A 32 12.18 -23.95 -28.95
C SER A 32 13.20 -25.06 -28.77
N GLY A 33 12.97 -26.26 -29.31
CA GLY A 33 13.92 -27.37 -29.08
C GLY A 33 14.33 -27.54 -27.61
N GLY A 34 13.49 -27.08 -26.68
CA GLY A 34 13.69 -27.06 -25.21
C GLY A 34 14.02 -25.71 -24.59
N THR A 35 14.10 -24.63 -25.35
CA THR A 35 14.26 -23.25 -24.80
C THR A 35 12.97 -22.43 -25.01
N PHE A 36 12.28 -22.12 -23.95
CA PHE A 36 11.15 -21.20 -23.98
C PHE A 36 11.60 -19.75 -24.22
N SER A 37 11.02 -19.07 -25.23
CA SER A 37 11.11 -17.62 -25.31
C SER A 37 9.96 -17.02 -24.50
N TYR A 38 10.29 -16.24 -23.50
CA TYR A 38 9.30 -15.50 -22.70
C TYR A 38 8.86 -14.19 -23.38
N ASP A 39 9.52 -13.80 -24.48
CA ASP A 39 9.16 -12.63 -25.24
C ASP A 39 7.76 -12.82 -25.85
N ASN A 40 6.84 -11.90 -25.56
CA ASN A 40 5.44 -11.94 -25.96
C ASN A 40 4.54 -12.99 -25.26
N ALA A 41 4.96 -13.57 -24.15
CA ALA A 41 4.06 -14.41 -23.36
C ALA A 41 2.87 -13.60 -22.81
N PRO A 42 1.67 -14.17 -22.74
CA PRO A 42 0.54 -13.53 -22.09
C PRO A 42 0.88 -13.12 -20.65
N GLY A 43 0.81 -11.81 -20.34
CA GLY A 43 1.03 -11.29 -19.00
C GLY A 43 2.46 -11.45 -18.46
N VAL A 44 3.48 -11.21 -19.29
CA VAL A 44 4.90 -11.31 -18.89
C VAL A 44 5.17 -10.60 -17.56
N ASP A 45 5.70 -11.33 -16.59
CA ASP A 45 6.09 -10.81 -15.27
C ASP A 45 7.58 -10.44 -15.25
N ASN A 46 7.87 -9.16 -15.46
CA ASN A 46 9.25 -8.65 -15.49
C ASN A 46 9.90 -8.53 -14.10
N ILE A 47 9.13 -8.65 -13.03
CA ILE A 47 9.58 -8.51 -11.63
C ILE A 47 9.73 -9.88 -10.96
N MET A 48 9.08 -10.91 -11.51
CA MET A 48 9.02 -12.30 -11.03
C MET A 48 8.26 -12.50 -9.70
N HIS A 49 7.91 -11.45 -8.99
CA HIS A 49 7.22 -11.55 -7.70
C HIS A 49 5.85 -12.24 -7.81
N GLY A 50 5.02 -11.85 -8.80
CA GLY A 50 3.72 -12.47 -9.02
C GLY A 50 3.84 -13.94 -9.42
N THR A 51 4.85 -14.28 -10.22
CA THR A 51 5.17 -15.63 -10.63
C THR A 51 5.56 -16.50 -9.43
N ASP A 52 6.47 -16.03 -8.57
CA ASP A 52 6.90 -16.75 -7.38
C ASP A 52 5.76 -17.00 -6.40
N VAL A 53 4.96 -15.98 -6.13
CA VAL A 53 3.78 -16.08 -5.26
C VAL A 53 2.76 -17.09 -5.81
N SER A 54 2.49 -17.01 -7.11
CA SER A 54 1.56 -17.93 -7.78
C SER A 54 2.06 -19.38 -7.77
N TYR A 55 3.38 -19.56 -7.93
CA TYR A 55 4.00 -20.88 -7.88
C TYR A 55 3.93 -21.51 -6.48
N ILE A 56 4.18 -20.73 -5.41
CA ILE A 56 4.06 -21.19 -4.03
C ILE A 56 2.59 -21.55 -3.72
N ALA A 57 1.64 -20.74 -4.17
CA ALA A 57 0.24 -20.95 -3.91
C ALA A 57 -0.31 -22.18 -4.67
N ALA A 58 -0.10 -22.25 -5.98
CA ALA A 58 -0.78 -23.17 -6.88
C ALA A 58 0.10 -23.76 -7.99
N GLY A 59 1.43 -23.61 -7.93
CA GLY A 59 2.37 -24.28 -8.84
C GLY A 59 2.35 -25.79 -8.69
N SER A 60 3.15 -26.51 -9.48
CA SER A 60 3.23 -27.98 -9.44
C SER A 60 3.71 -28.53 -8.09
N LEU A 61 4.46 -27.74 -7.33
CA LEU A 61 4.90 -28.04 -5.95
C LEU A 61 4.25 -27.12 -4.91
N GLY A 62 3.29 -26.31 -5.32
CA GLY A 62 2.54 -25.41 -4.44
C GLY A 62 1.50 -26.13 -3.58
N VAL A 63 0.94 -25.37 -2.63
CA VAL A 63 -0.03 -25.92 -1.66
C VAL A 63 -1.31 -26.40 -2.36
N ALA A 64 -1.83 -25.62 -3.30
CA ALA A 64 -3.05 -25.92 -4.07
C ALA A 64 -2.72 -26.37 -5.50
N TYR A 65 -1.86 -27.37 -5.65
CA TYR A 65 -1.29 -27.81 -6.93
C TYR A 65 -2.32 -28.32 -7.96
N GLU A 66 -3.55 -28.56 -7.58
CA GLU A 66 -4.67 -28.95 -8.49
C GLU A 66 -5.66 -27.80 -8.77
N ALA A 67 -5.47 -26.64 -8.15
CA ALA A 67 -6.37 -25.52 -8.36
C ALA A 67 -6.23 -24.92 -9.76
N ASP A 68 -7.35 -24.49 -10.33
CA ASP A 68 -7.33 -23.62 -11.51
C ASP A 68 -6.86 -22.21 -11.10
N ILE A 69 -6.22 -21.52 -12.02
CA ILE A 69 -5.59 -20.21 -11.76
C ILE A 69 -6.24 -19.14 -12.62
N ILE A 70 -6.58 -18.03 -12.01
CA ILE A 70 -6.90 -16.76 -12.68
C ILE A 70 -5.85 -15.76 -12.20
N ALA A 71 -5.08 -15.20 -13.11
CA ALA A 71 -4.03 -14.23 -12.80
C ALA A 71 -4.42 -12.83 -13.27
N VAL A 72 -4.15 -11.82 -12.44
CA VAL A 72 -4.22 -10.43 -12.85
C VAL A 72 -2.87 -9.78 -12.59
N LYS A 73 -2.22 -9.35 -13.65
CA LYS A 73 -1.03 -8.53 -13.60
C LYS A 73 -1.45 -7.08 -13.45
N MET A 74 -1.17 -6.52 -12.29
CA MET A 74 -1.51 -5.11 -12.03
C MET A 74 -0.67 -4.17 -12.89
N GLY A 75 -1.29 -3.07 -13.31
CA GLY A 75 -0.60 -2.03 -14.07
C GLY A 75 0.50 -1.35 -13.23
N TYR A 76 1.60 -1.01 -13.88
CA TYR A 76 2.57 -0.12 -13.28
C TYR A 76 1.97 1.28 -13.13
N SER A 77 2.29 1.96 -12.05
CA SER A 77 2.01 3.39 -11.98
C SER A 77 2.99 4.13 -12.90
N ILE A 78 2.47 5.12 -13.61
CA ILE A 78 3.29 6.11 -14.29
C ILE A 78 4.07 6.89 -13.21
N ASN A 79 5.39 7.01 -13.32
CA ASN A 79 6.26 7.77 -12.41
C ASN A 79 6.52 7.19 -11.01
N ASN A 80 6.70 5.88 -10.87
CA ASN A 80 6.97 5.22 -9.57
C ASN A 80 5.92 5.48 -8.46
N GLN A 81 4.73 5.94 -8.83
CA GLN A 81 3.62 6.06 -7.91
C GLN A 81 2.96 4.69 -7.72
N PHE A 82 2.29 4.49 -6.59
CA PHE A 82 1.56 3.24 -6.33
C PHE A 82 0.47 2.98 -7.38
N PRO A 83 0.19 1.71 -7.71
CA PRO A 83 -0.98 1.38 -8.51
C PRO A 83 -2.22 2.01 -7.88
N ARG A 84 -3.09 2.52 -8.73
CA ARG A 84 -4.34 3.11 -8.24
C ARG A 84 -5.15 2.04 -7.51
N THR A 85 -5.73 2.39 -6.37
CA THR A 85 -6.62 1.47 -5.62
C THR A 85 -7.77 0.95 -6.48
N THR A 86 -8.25 1.76 -7.43
CA THR A 86 -9.24 1.35 -8.44
C THR A 86 -8.75 0.23 -9.36
N SER A 87 -7.45 0.15 -9.65
CA SER A 87 -6.90 -0.96 -10.44
C SER A 87 -6.96 -2.28 -9.67
N LEU A 88 -6.74 -2.24 -8.36
CA LEU A 88 -6.91 -3.43 -7.51
C LEU A 88 -8.38 -3.82 -7.39
N MET A 89 -9.29 -2.85 -7.27
CA MET A 89 -10.75 -3.12 -7.26
C MET A 89 -11.19 -3.79 -8.57
N ASP A 90 -10.73 -3.28 -9.72
CA ASP A 90 -11.02 -3.88 -11.05
C ASP A 90 -10.43 -5.30 -11.17
N ALA A 91 -9.22 -5.53 -10.63
CA ALA A 91 -8.61 -6.85 -10.59
C ALA A 91 -9.46 -7.85 -9.79
N ILE A 92 -9.91 -7.47 -8.61
CA ILE A 92 -10.76 -8.32 -7.75
C ILE A 92 -12.11 -8.57 -8.43
N ASP A 93 -12.76 -7.55 -8.98
CA ASP A 93 -14.03 -7.69 -9.71
C ASP A 93 -13.88 -8.65 -10.89
N TYR A 94 -12.80 -8.52 -11.66
CA TYR A 94 -12.50 -9.44 -12.77
C TYR A 94 -12.41 -10.90 -12.30
N ILE A 95 -11.65 -11.16 -11.24
CA ILE A 95 -11.48 -12.51 -10.68
C ILE A 95 -12.82 -13.08 -10.22
N ILE A 96 -13.62 -12.30 -9.50
CA ILE A 96 -14.93 -12.74 -9.01
C ILE A 96 -15.89 -13.02 -10.15
N ARG A 97 -15.96 -12.17 -11.18
CA ARG A 97 -16.79 -12.40 -12.38
C ARG A 97 -16.40 -13.69 -13.08
N LYS A 98 -15.10 -13.96 -13.22
CA LYS A 98 -14.63 -15.22 -13.81
C LYS A 98 -14.95 -16.43 -12.95
N ALA A 99 -14.82 -16.33 -11.63
CA ALA A 99 -15.23 -17.41 -10.71
C ALA A 99 -16.74 -17.73 -10.83
N ILE A 100 -17.58 -16.69 -10.96
CA ILE A 100 -19.02 -16.84 -11.19
C ILE A 100 -19.27 -17.53 -12.53
N GLU A 101 -18.61 -17.11 -13.61
CA GLU A 101 -18.72 -17.70 -14.94
C GLU A 101 -18.37 -19.19 -14.91
N TYR A 102 -17.28 -19.56 -14.23
CA TYR A 102 -16.88 -20.97 -14.04
C TYR A 102 -17.67 -21.69 -12.97
N ARG A 103 -18.55 -21.04 -12.23
CA ARG A 103 -19.35 -21.59 -11.10
C ARG A 103 -18.49 -22.24 -10.01
N LYS A 104 -17.29 -21.72 -9.77
CA LYS A 104 -16.33 -22.25 -8.80
C LYS A 104 -16.13 -21.28 -7.63
N PRO A 105 -15.91 -21.77 -6.40
CA PRO A 105 -15.41 -20.92 -5.33
C PRO A 105 -14.01 -20.42 -5.67
N VAL A 106 -13.60 -19.28 -5.09
CA VAL A 106 -12.31 -18.69 -5.36
C VAL A 106 -11.62 -18.24 -4.07
N ALA A 107 -10.31 -18.50 -4.00
CA ALA A 107 -9.41 -17.87 -3.04
C ALA A 107 -8.58 -16.81 -3.79
N VAL A 108 -8.69 -15.56 -3.36
CA VAL A 108 -7.95 -14.43 -3.95
C VAL A 108 -6.76 -14.15 -3.06
N ASN A 109 -5.55 -14.21 -3.62
CA ASN A 109 -4.34 -13.78 -2.95
C ASN A 109 -3.96 -12.37 -3.41
N ILE A 110 -3.74 -11.47 -2.46
CA ILE A 110 -3.30 -10.10 -2.69
C ILE A 110 -1.96 -9.89 -1.98
N SER A 111 -0.88 -10.03 -2.74
CA SER A 111 0.48 -9.73 -2.26
C SER A 111 0.86 -8.29 -2.63
N TYR A 112 0.04 -7.36 -2.18
CA TYR A 112 0.15 -5.93 -2.40
C TYR A 112 -0.25 -5.19 -1.14
N GLY A 113 0.43 -4.09 -0.85
CA GLY A 113 0.07 -3.22 0.26
C GLY A 113 0.59 -1.80 0.06
N CYS A 114 -0.10 -0.84 0.65
CA CYS A 114 0.33 0.55 0.73
C CYS A 114 -0.01 1.15 2.10
N ASN A 115 0.56 2.33 2.38
CA ASN A 115 0.33 3.03 3.65
C ASN A 115 -0.66 4.21 3.50
N TYR A 116 -1.37 4.31 2.37
CA TYR A 116 -2.29 5.42 2.13
C TYR A 116 -3.68 5.14 2.73
N GLY A 117 -3.97 5.79 3.84
CA GLY A 117 -5.25 5.71 4.54
C GLY A 117 -5.11 5.64 6.05
N ALA A 118 -6.22 5.56 6.75
CA ALA A 118 -6.29 5.59 8.22
C ALA A 118 -5.98 4.24 8.89
N HIS A 119 -5.67 3.18 8.17
CA HIS A 119 -5.39 1.82 8.66
C HIS A 119 -6.47 1.25 9.62
N ASN A 120 -7.73 1.59 9.38
CA ASN A 120 -8.86 1.26 10.26
C ASN A 120 -9.99 0.48 9.55
N GLY A 121 -9.75 0.00 8.34
CA GLY A 121 -10.72 -0.76 7.55
C GLY A 121 -11.81 0.09 6.87
N ASN A 122 -11.63 1.40 6.76
CA ASN A 122 -12.66 2.31 6.25
C ASN A 122 -12.26 3.04 4.95
N THR A 123 -11.18 2.63 4.28
CA THR A 123 -10.92 3.15 2.94
C THR A 123 -11.94 2.60 1.95
N LEU A 124 -12.09 3.25 0.81
CA LEU A 124 -12.99 2.80 -0.25
C LEU A 124 -12.62 1.40 -0.75
N LEU A 125 -11.32 1.11 -0.87
CA LEU A 125 -10.81 -0.21 -1.25
C LEU A 125 -11.17 -1.28 -0.22
N GLU A 126 -10.97 -0.99 1.07
CA GLU A 126 -11.28 -1.92 2.16
C GLU A 126 -12.79 -2.20 2.24
N SER A 127 -13.61 -1.16 2.11
CA SER A 127 -15.08 -1.30 2.06
C SER A 127 -15.51 -2.15 0.86
N PHE A 128 -14.87 -1.98 -0.30
CA PHE A 128 -15.12 -2.80 -1.48
C PHE A 128 -14.78 -4.28 -1.22
N ILE A 129 -13.63 -4.56 -0.60
CA ILE A 129 -13.23 -5.92 -0.23
C ILE A 129 -14.24 -6.53 0.74
N ASP A 130 -14.67 -5.78 1.75
CA ASP A 130 -15.65 -6.21 2.73
C ASP A 130 -17.00 -6.58 2.10
N ASP A 131 -17.44 -5.83 1.10
CA ASP A 131 -18.71 -6.07 0.42
C ASP A 131 -18.64 -7.21 -0.58
N ILE A 132 -17.57 -7.27 -1.38
CA ILE A 132 -17.43 -8.32 -2.39
C ILE A 132 -17.22 -9.68 -1.76
N SER A 133 -16.51 -9.75 -0.63
CA SER A 133 -16.30 -11.00 0.12
C SER A 133 -17.60 -11.62 0.65
N LYS A 134 -18.65 -10.80 0.84
CA LYS A 134 -19.99 -11.26 1.26
C LYS A 134 -20.87 -11.69 0.09
N SER A 135 -20.58 -11.22 -1.13
CA SER A 135 -21.47 -11.38 -2.28
C SER A 135 -21.25 -12.68 -3.06
N TYR A 136 -20.14 -13.36 -2.85
CA TYR A 136 -19.83 -14.61 -3.54
C TYR A 136 -19.05 -15.58 -2.62
N ARG A 137 -18.94 -16.86 -3.06
CA ARG A 137 -18.14 -17.88 -2.36
C ARG A 137 -16.65 -17.63 -2.58
N CYS A 138 -16.14 -16.55 -1.96
CA CYS A 138 -14.74 -16.17 -2.05
C CYS A 138 -14.12 -15.99 -0.66
N VAL A 139 -12.80 -16.18 -0.62
CA VAL A 139 -11.95 -15.83 0.51
C VAL A 139 -10.86 -14.93 -0.04
N ILE A 140 -10.63 -13.80 0.62
CA ILE A 140 -9.58 -12.84 0.22
C ILE A 140 -8.50 -12.89 1.28
N CYS A 141 -7.27 -13.25 0.87
CA CYS A 141 -6.08 -13.28 1.70
C CYS A 141 -5.16 -12.13 1.30
N VAL A 142 -4.72 -11.34 2.25
CA VAL A 142 -3.89 -10.15 2.01
C VAL A 142 -2.64 -10.22 2.89
N GLY A 143 -1.47 -9.98 2.31
CA GLY A 143 -0.23 -9.86 3.08
C GLY A 143 -0.27 -8.65 4.01
N SER A 144 0.16 -8.81 5.27
CA SER A 144 0.18 -7.74 6.27
C SER A 144 1.16 -6.60 5.96
N GLY A 145 2.01 -6.78 4.95
CA GLY A 145 3.05 -5.83 4.57
C GLY A 145 4.41 -6.13 5.19
N ASN A 146 5.42 -5.38 4.75
CA ASN A 146 6.83 -5.58 5.08
C ASN A 146 7.46 -4.33 5.73
N GLU A 147 6.65 -3.55 6.45
CA GLU A 147 6.99 -2.18 6.84
C GLU A 147 7.31 -2.02 8.34
N ALA A 148 7.15 -3.07 9.18
CA ALA A 148 7.30 -2.93 10.63
C ALA A 148 8.71 -2.54 11.10
N ASP A 149 9.75 -2.89 10.33
CA ASP A 149 11.15 -2.55 10.62
C ASP A 149 11.70 -1.38 9.77
N LYS A 150 10.83 -0.70 9.02
CA LYS A 150 11.24 0.35 8.07
C LYS A 150 11.17 1.77 8.62
N ALA A 151 10.74 1.93 9.87
CA ALA A 151 10.62 3.24 10.51
C ALA A 151 9.74 4.25 9.74
N ILE A 152 8.64 3.77 9.15
CA ILE A 152 7.74 4.56 8.32
C ILE A 152 6.48 5.04 9.06
N HIS A 153 6.30 4.63 10.30
CA HIS A 153 5.15 4.99 11.13
C HIS A 153 5.60 5.68 12.42
N PHE A 154 4.90 6.74 12.79
CA PHE A 154 5.01 7.44 14.07
C PHE A 154 3.61 7.71 14.59
N GLY A 155 3.28 7.21 15.77
CA GLY A 155 1.96 7.37 16.35
C GLY A 155 1.97 7.39 17.87
N GLY A 156 0.86 7.81 18.45
CA GLY A 156 0.71 7.88 19.89
C GLY A 156 -0.58 8.57 20.34
N ILE A 157 -0.57 8.97 21.59
CA ILE A 157 -1.68 9.72 22.23
C ILE A 157 -1.15 11.09 22.66
N ILE A 158 -1.91 12.14 22.36
CA ILE A 158 -1.63 13.52 22.77
C ILE A 158 -2.80 14.06 23.59
N ASN A 159 -2.50 14.81 24.66
CA ASN A 159 -3.52 15.42 25.52
C ASN A 159 -3.63 16.93 25.26
N THR A 160 -4.74 17.51 25.66
CA THR A 160 -4.99 18.96 25.55
C THR A 160 -3.81 19.79 26.06
N GLY A 161 -3.35 20.72 25.23
CA GLY A 161 -2.23 21.63 25.52
C GLY A 161 -0.82 21.00 25.39
N GLN A 162 -0.72 19.73 25.02
CA GLN A 162 0.57 19.10 24.76
C GLN A 162 1.07 19.40 23.34
N VAL A 163 2.39 19.31 23.18
CA VAL A 163 3.08 19.38 21.90
C VAL A 163 3.86 18.09 21.71
N GLN A 164 3.71 17.48 20.53
CA GLN A 164 4.49 16.31 20.13
C GLN A 164 5.24 16.63 18.83
N THR A 165 6.44 16.07 18.68
CA THR A 165 7.24 16.29 17.48
C THR A 165 7.73 14.96 16.92
N ALA A 166 7.35 14.69 15.68
CA ALA A 166 7.93 13.60 14.89
C ALA A 166 9.15 14.15 14.14
N TYR A 167 10.28 13.47 14.28
CA TYR A 167 11.52 13.80 13.56
C TYR A 167 11.67 12.88 12.37
N LEU A 168 11.61 13.46 11.17
CA LEU A 168 11.78 12.77 9.90
C LEU A 168 13.17 13.05 9.33
N SER A 169 14.02 12.04 9.31
CA SER A 169 15.26 12.09 8.54
C SER A 169 14.95 11.98 7.06
N VAL A 170 15.48 12.85 6.24
CA VAL A 170 15.36 12.84 4.78
C VAL A 170 16.75 12.69 4.17
N GLY A 171 16.94 11.62 3.38
CA GLY A 171 18.20 11.34 2.69
C GLY A 171 18.51 12.32 1.56
N GLU A 172 19.76 12.32 1.10
CA GLU A 172 20.27 13.29 0.10
C GLU A 172 19.60 13.20 -1.28
N TYR A 173 19.15 12.00 -1.65
CA TYR A 173 18.56 11.70 -2.97
C TYR A 173 17.07 11.43 -2.89
N GLN A 174 16.39 12.01 -1.91
CA GLN A 174 14.95 11.82 -1.77
C GLN A 174 14.20 12.71 -2.77
N SER A 175 13.43 12.09 -3.63
CA SER A 175 12.42 12.75 -4.47
C SER A 175 11.23 13.24 -3.62
N ALA A 176 10.08 13.47 -4.19
CA ALA A 176 8.90 13.87 -3.43
C ALA A 176 8.52 12.85 -2.33
N ILE A 177 7.98 13.35 -1.22
CA ILE A 177 7.43 12.53 -0.13
C ILE A 177 6.01 12.96 0.16
N ASP A 178 5.11 11.98 0.23
CA ASP A 178 3.77 12.14 0.76
C ASP A 178 3.74 11.72 2.23
N ILE A 179 3.22 12.57 3.10
CA ILE A 179 3.07 12.29 4.53
C ILE A 179 1.59 12.38 4.85
N GLN A 180 1.05 11.35 5.46
CA GLN A 180 -0.34 11.33 5.92
C GLN A 180 -0.38 11.31 7.43
N ILE A 181 -1.07 12.29 8.01
CA ILE A 181 -1.36 12.34 9.44
C ILE A 181 -2.86 12.05 9.59
N TRP A 182 -3.18 11.08 10.42
CA TRP A 182 -4.55 10.71 10.73
C TRP A 182 -4.82 10.93 12.21
N LYS A 183 -5.88 11.65 12.52
CA LYS A 183 -6.34 11.92 13.88
C LYS A 183 -7.85 11.82 13.95
N ASN A 184 -8.39 11.70 15.15
CA ASN A 184 -9.84 11.75 15.30
C ASN A 184 -10.37 13.13 14.91
N TYR A 185 -11.49 13.16 14.21
CA TYR A 185 -12.08 14.41 13.71
C TYR A 185 -12.48 15.39 14.83
N TRP A 186 -12.88 14.88 16.00
CA TRP A 186 -13.26 15.72 17.14
C TRP A 186 -12.09 16.46 17.81
N ASP A 187 -10.88 15.99 17.57
CA ASP A 187 -9.67 16.53 18.19
C ASP A 187 -9.14 17.71 17.37
N THR A 188 -8.87 18.82 18.01
CA THR A 188 -8.17 19.95 17.39
C THR A 188 -6.68 19.76 17.57
N ILE A 189 -5.97 19.44 16.49
CA ILE A 189 -4.51 19.32 16.45
C ILE A 189 -4.01 20.18 15.29
N ASP A 190 -3.30 21.25 15.61
CA ASP A 190 -2.61 22.06 14.62
C ASP A 190 -1.28 21.42 14.26
N VAL A 191 -0.87 21.53 13.00
CA VAL A 191 0.38 20.98 12.49
C VAL A 191 1.26 22.07 11.94
N MET A 192 2.52 22.08 12.35
CA MET A 192 3.55 22.97 11.82
C MET A 192 4.74 22.13 11.36
N LEU A 193 5.36 22.51 10.25
CA LEU A 193 6.61 21.90 9.79
C LEU A 193 7.79 22.81 10.11
N ILE A 194 8.93 22.18 10.43
CA ILE A 194 10.21 22.88 10.53
C ILE A 194 11.18 22.14 9.62
N ASN A 195 11.75 22.85 8.65
CA ASN A 195 12.70 22.27 7.72
C ASN A 195 14.11 22.13 8.35
N PRO A 196 15.05 21.42 7.70
CA PRO A 196 16.41 21.23 8.22
C PRO A 196 17.22 22.54 8.42
N ARG A 197 16.76 23.66 7.88
CA ARG A 197 17.37 25.00 8.11
C ARG A 197 16.75 25.76 9.28
N GLY A 198 15.74 25.17 9.94
CA GLY A 198 15.03 25.80 11.05
C GLY A 198 13.92 26.77 10.61
N GLU A 199 13.57 26.82 9.31
CA GLU A 199 12.45 27.63 8.83
C GLU A 199 11.13 26.97 9.25
N GLN A 200 10.27 27.72 9.92
CA GLN A 200 8.93 27.30 10.30
C GLN A 200 7.97 27.53 9.13
N ILE A 201 7.23 26.48 8.79
CA ILE A 201 6.31 26.46 7.67
C ILE A 201 4.92 26.28 8.26
N GLY A 202 4.15 27.32 8.18
CA GLY A 202 2.75 27.56 8.46
C GLY A 202 2.03 26.62 9.44
N ILE A 203 0.92 27.09 9.96
CA ILE A 203 -0.06 26.21 10.60
C ILE A 203 -1.01 25.73 9.51
N ILE A 204 -1.17 24.42 9.39
CA ILE A 204 -2.10 23.79 8.45
C ILE A 204 -3.51 23.98 9.01
N THR A 205 -4.33 24.74 8.30
CA THR A 205 -5.69 25.09 8.70
C THR A 205 -6.75 24.42 7.84
N GLU A 206 -7.92 24.16 8.43
CA GLU A 206 -9.04 23.44 7.83
C GLU A 206 -9.47 23.96 6.44
N GLY A 207 -9.92 23.03 5.60
CA GLY A 207 -10.67 23.27 4.37
C GLY A 207 -9.90 24.00 3.28
N ARG A 208 -8.56 24.04 3.34
CA ARG A 208 -7.75 24.73 2.33
C ARG A 208 -6.56 23.88 1.89
N ILE A 209 -6.33 23.91 0.60
CA ILE A 209 -5.03 23.54 0.04
C ILE A 209 -4.12 24.74 0.23
N ASN A 210 -3.06 24.56 1.01
CA ASN A 210 -2.04 25.57 1.20
C ASN A 210 -0.78 25.19 0.44
N ARG A 211 -0.07 26.19 -0.08
CA ARG A 211 1.22 26.04 -0.74
C ARG A 211 2.23 26.90 -0.03
N TYR A 212 3.33 26.29 0.32
CA TYR A 212 4.49 26.97 0.92
C TYR A 212 5.72 26.69 0.07
N GLU A 213 6.63 27.62 0.06
CA GLU A 213 7.89 27.48 -0.66
C GLU A 213 9.05 27.69 0.28
N THR A 214 10.01 26.80 0.24
CA THR A 214 11.32 26.95 0.86
C THR A 214 12.39 27.04 -0.23
N TYR A 215 13.66 27.05 0.16
CA TYR A 215 14.79 27.19 -0.75
C TYR A 215 14.73 26.24 -1.96
N ASN A 216 14.53 24.93 -1.73
CA ASN A 216 14.49 23.91 -2.80
C ASN A 216 13.28 22.97 -2.73
N THR A 217 12.35 23.22 -1.84
CA THR A 217 11.19 22.35 -1.64
C THR A 217 9.90 23.17 -1.66
N GLU A 218 8.99 22.81 -2.52
CA GLU A 218 7.57 23.21 -2.45
C GLU A 218 6.83 22.27 -1.52
N ILE A 219 5.92 22.80 -0.72
CA ILE A 219 5.12 22.03 0.24
C ILE A 219 3.66 22.29 -0.03
N ILE A 220 2.94 21.24 -0.32
CA ILE A 220 1.49 21.29 -0.46
C ILE A 220 0.87 20.61 0.76
N THR A 221 -0.08 21.27 1.40
CA THR A 221 -0.80 20.71 2.54
C THR A 221 -2.30 20.77 2.31
N LEU A 222 -2.98 19.72 2.75
CA LEU A 222 -4.42 19.63 2.73
C LEU A 222 -4.91 19.10 4.08
N LEU A 223 -5.84 19.80 4.71
CA LEU A 223 -6.61 19.28 5.83
C LEU A 223 -7.95 18.76 5.30
N GLY A 224 -8.14 17.45 5.38
CA GLY A 224 -9.32 16.78 4.85
C GLY A 224 -10.60 17.20 5.60
N GLU A 225 -11.68 17.29 4.86
CA GLU A 225 -13.00 17.51 5.44
C GLU A 225 -13.56 16.21 6.04
N PRO A 226 -14.56 16.29 6.94
CA PRO A 226 -15.20 15.13 7.50
C PRO A 226 -15.77 14.23 6.41
N SER A 227 -15.50 12.94 6.54
CA SER A 227 -16.07 11.92 5.67
C SER A 227 -17.19 11.17 6.40
N PRO A 228 -18.34 10.88 5.77
CA PRO A 228 -19.37 10.04 6.39
C PRO A 228 -18.91 8.59 6.58
N TYR A 229 -17.81 8.19 5.97
CA TYR A 229 -17.27 6.83 6.00
C TYR A 229 -16.17 6.63 7.03
N ASN A 230 -15.57 7.72 7.54
CA ASN A 230 -14.45 7.65 8.46
C ASN A 230 -14.54 8.75 9.52
N ILE A 231 -14.37 8.36 10.79
CA ILE A 231 -14.32 9.29 11.92
C ILE A 231 -12.95 9.99 12.07
N TYR A 232 -11.95 9.53 11.33
CA TYR A 232 -10.62 10.12 11.30
C TYR A 232 -10.51 11.16 10.20
N GLN A 233 -9.78 12.23 10.51
CA GLN A 233 -9.46 13.32 9.62
C GLN A 233 -8.04 13.15 9.10
N GLU A 234 -7.87 13.27 7.80
CA GLU A 234 -6.57 13.29 7.16
C GLU A 234 -5.97 14.69 7.18
N ILE A 235 -4.69 14.78 7.51
CA ILE A 235 -3.84 15.92 7.19
C ILE A 235 -2.77 15.41 6.23
N TYR A 236 -2.86 15.83 4.98
CA TYR A 236 -1.94 15.43 3.93
C TYR A 236 -0.87 16.50 3.72
N ILE A 237 0.37 16.07 3.61
CA ILE A 237 1.53 16.93 3.36
C ILE A 237 2.34 16.31 2.24
N ASN A 238 2.59 17.08 1.19
CA ASN A 238 3.46 16.65 0.10
C ASN A 238 4.67 17.58 0.05
N LEU A 239 5.87 17.01 0.16
CA LEU A 239 7.14 17.68 -0.03
C LEU A 239 7.61 17.43 -1.47
N ILE A 240 7.66 18.45 -2.28
CA ILE A 240 7.98 18.38 -3.72
C ILE A 240 9.30 19.09 -3.98
N PRO A 241 10.28 18.46 -4.62
CA PRO A 241 11.52 19.13 -4.96
C PRO A 241 11.29 20.18 -6.07
N LYS A 242 11.94 21.33 -5.95
CA LYS A 242 12.00 22.34 -7.02
C LYS A 242 13.01 21.98 -8.12
N THR A 243 13.91 21.06 -7.80
CA THR A 243 14.87 20.46 -8.72
C THR A 243 14.74 18.92 -8.63
N ASP A 244 15.81 18.18 -8.46
CA ASP A 244 15.79 16.71 -8.46
C ASP A 244 15.36 16.13 -7.11
N TYR A 245 15.77 16.77 -5.99
CA TYR A 245 15.58 16.23 -4.63
C TYR A 245 15.11 17.30 -3.65
N ILE A 246 14.33 16.88 -2.65
CA ILE A 246 13.90 17.75 -1.55
C ILE A 246 15.09 18.04 -0.60
N LEU A 247 14.91 18.98 0.30
CA LEU A 247 15.94 19.37 1.26
C LEU A 247 16.24 18.21 2.22
N SER A 248 17.46 17.68 2.15
CA SER A 248 17.93 16.61 3.03
C SER A 248 18.21 17.12 4.45
N GLY A 249 18.12 16.22 5.43
CA GLY A 249 18.32 16.51 6.84
C GLY A 249 17.09 16.21 7.67
N ILE A 250 17.02 16.74 8.88
CA ILE A 250 15.93 16.45 9.82
C ILE A 250 14.81 17.47 9.65
N TRP A 251 13.67 16.99 9.19
CA TRP A 251 12.41 17.71 9.21
C TRP A 251 11.68 17.41 10.52
N GLN A 252 10.97 18.40 11.05
CA GLN A 252 10.14 18.22 12.23
C GLN A 252 8.67 18.43 11.85
N ILE A 253 7.84 17.51 12.26
CA ILE A 253 6.38 17.58 12.17
C ILE A 253 5.88 17.82 13.58
N VAL A 254 5.48 19.05 13.88
CA VAL A 254 5.08 19.49 15.22
C VAL A 254 3.58 19.46 15.31
N LEU A 255 3.06 18.63 16.21
CA LEU A 255 1.64 18.51 16.53
C LEU A 255 1.36 19.33 17.79
N MET A 256 0.45 20.29 17.71
CA MET A 256 0.04 21.16 18.82
C MET A 256 -1.42 20.89 19.17
N ALA A 257 -1.64 20.26 20.32
CA ALA A 257 -2.97 19.86 20.74
C ALA A 257 -3.76 21.02 21.34
N GLY A 258 -4.87 21.34 20.73
CA GLY A 258 -5.90 22.24 21.26
C GLY A 258 -6.87 21.49 22.17
N SER A 259 -8.13 21.37 21.75
CA SER A 259 -9.17 20.60 22.48
C SER A 259 -9.13 19.14 22.06
N ILE A 260 -8.84 18.25 22.98
CA ILE A 260 -8.67 16.82 22.75
C ILE A 260 -9.75 16.02 23.48
N ARG A 261 -10.33 15.04 22.78
CA ARG A 261 -11.30 14.06 23.31
C ARG A 261 -10.78 12.62 23.24
N ALA A 262 -10.17 12.24 22.14
CA ALA A 262 -9.57 10.91 21.92
C ALA A 262 -8.06 10.96 22.02
N GLY A 263 -7.42 11.89 21.33
CA GLY A 263 -5.99 12.15 21.37
C GLY A 263 -5.13 11.22 20.54
N GLU A 264 -5.70 10.20 19.95
CA GLU A 264 -4.97 9.28 19.06
C GLU A 264 -4.56 10.00 17.78
N TYR A 265 -3.31 9.85 17.40
CA TYR A 265 -2.79 10.30 16.12
C TYR A 265 -1.78 9.30 15.55
N ASN A 266 -1.75 9.24 14.24
CA ASN A 266 -0.83 8.37 13.51
C ASN A 266 -0.28 9.12 12.29
N ILE A 267 1.00 8.94 11.99
CA ILE A 267 1.70 9.55 10.84
C ILE A 267 2.34 8.43 10.04
N TRP A 268 1.98 8.32 8.77
CA TRP A 268 2.58 7.34 7.85
C TRP A 268 3.35 8.04 6.74
N LEU A 269 4.49 7.47 6.40
CA LEU A 269 5.23 7.73 5.17
C LEU A 269 4.75 6.76 4.09
N PRO A 270 5.08 6.99 2.81
CA PRO A 270 4.95 5.99 1.76
C PRO A 270 5.63 4.68 2.15
N SER A 271 5.29 3.58 1.47
CA SER A 271 6.02 2.33 1.66
C SER A 271 7.52 2.53 1.39
N SER A 272 8.34 1.78 2.12
CA SER A 272 9.80 1.91 2.10
C SER A 272 10.42 1.80 0.70
N GLN A 273 9.75 1.14 -0.23
CA GLN A 273 10.18 1.04 -1.63
C GLN A 273 10.09 2.37 -2.40
N ALA A 274 9.23 3.30 -1.96
CA ALA A 274 9.09 4.63 -2.56
C ALA A 274 9.99 5.67 -1.88
N LEU A 275 10.62 5.30 -0.76
CA LEU A 275 11.52 6.16 -0.01
C LEU A 275 12.97 5.96 -0.45
N GLY A 276 13.74 7.04 -0.48
CA GLY A 276 15.18 6.99 -0.67
C GLY A 276 15.91 6.42 0.56
N TYR A 277 17.15 6.03 0.37
CA TYR A 277 18.00 5.58 1.45
C TYR A 277 18.10 6.63 2.59
N ALA A 278 18.03 6.16 3.81
CA ALA A 278 18.06 6.98 5.03
C ALA A 278 16.87 7.95 5.22
N THR A 279 15.76 7.76 4.50
CA THR A 279 14.52 8.50 4.74
C THR A 279 13.61 7.68 5.64
N ALA A 280 13.42 8.13 6.90
CA ALA A 280 12.68 7.41 7.93
C ALA A 280 12.42 8.28 9.16
N PHE A 281 11.47 7.90 10.02
CA PHE A 281 11.32 8.50 11.34
C PHE A 281 12.45 8.10 12.29
N ASN A 282 12.93 9.05 13.11
CA ASN A 282 13.99 8.78 14.09
C ASN A 282 13.49 7.98 15.30
N ASN A 283 12.23 8.17 15.67
CA ASN A 283 11.57 7.48 16.78
C ASN A 283 10.29 6.78 16.27
N PRO A 284 10.43 5.73 15.42
CA PRO A 284 9.28 5.08 14.82
C PRO A 284 8.49 4.27 15.83
N THR A 285 7.20 4.06 15.52
CA THR A 285 6.34 3.10 16.18
C THR A 285 6.18 1.87 15.28
N ALA A 286 6.51 0.70 15.77
CA ALA A 286 6.42 -0.54 14.98
C ALA A 286 4.98 -1.06 14.83
N ASP A 287 4.10 -0.70 15.78
CA ASP A 287 2.67 -1.02 15.72
C ASP A 287 1.96 -0.12 14.71
N GLY A 288 0.77 -0.54 14.26
CA GLY A 288 0.04 0.20 13.22
C GLY A 288 0.68 0.14 11.83
N THR A 289 1.51 -0.88 11.57
CA THR A 289 2.24 -1.06 10.30
C THR A 289 1.64 -2.13 9.38
N ILE A 290 0.45 -2.67 9.70
CA ILE A 290 -0.32 -3.47 8.75
C ILE A 290 -0.71 -2.56 7.58
N THR A 291 -0.31 -2.96 6.37
CA THR A 291 -0.58 -2.17 5.16
C THR A 291 -2.03 -2.33 4.69
N ILE A 292 -2.54 -1.33 3.99
CA ILE A 292 -3.84 -1.38 3.31
C ILE A 292 -3.67 -2.19 2.00
N PRO A 293 -4.55 -3.16 1.69
CA PRO A 293 -5.86 -3.38 2.31
C PRO A 293 -5.93 -4.51 3.34
N ALA A 294 -4.82 -4.94 3.94
CA ALA A 294 -4.85 -6.01 4.94
C ALA A 294 -5.61 -5.62 6.23
N THR A 295 -5.92 -4.35 6.42
CA THR A 295 -6.78 -3.82 7.49
C THR A 295 -8.28 -3.90 7.19
N ALA A 296 -8.70 -4.41 6.04
CA ALA A 296 -10.12 -4.71 5.73
C ALA A 296 -10.69 -5.74 6.72
N ARG A 297 -11.99 -5.62 7.06
CA ARG A 297 -12.62 -6.44 8.11
C ARG A 297 -12.91 -7.88 7.68
N ASN A 298 -13.16 -8.09 6.38
CA ASN A 298 -13.54 -9.40 5.83
C ASN A 298 -12.44 -10.01 4.92
N CYS A 299 -11.19 -9.69 5.19
CA CYS A 299 -10.05 -10.40 4.60
C CYS A 299 -9.30 -11.21 5.67
N ILE A 300 -8.47 -12.13 5.23
CA ILE A 300 -7.49 -12.81 6.08
C ILE A 300 -6.17 -12.07 5.93
N ALA A 301 -5.80 -11.27 6.93
CA ALA A 301 -4.48 -10.65 6.97
C ALA A 301 -3.42 -11.71 7.34
N VAL A 302 -2.39 -11.83 6.53
CA VAL A 302 -1.35 -12.85 6.66
C VAL A 302 -0.03 -12.19 7.01
N GLY A 303 0.45 -12.41 8.23
CA GLY A 303 1.77 -11.97 8.69
C GLY A 303 2.89 -12.93 8.30
N ALA A 304 4.12 -12.43 8.26
CA ALA A 304 5.29 -13.22 7.99
C ALA A 304 5.89 -13.81 9.27
N TYR A 305 6.34 -15.04 9.17
CA TYR A 305 6.87 -15.84 10.25
C TYR A 305 8.23 -16.45 9.86
N ASN A 306 9.18 -16.43 10.75
CA ASN A 306 10.48 -17.07 10.56
C ASN A 306 10.47 -18.48 11.14
N ALA A 307 10.44 -19.48 10.26
CA ALA A 307 10.38 -20.89 10.66
C ALA A 307 11.64 -21.39 11.38
N TYR A 308 12.80 -20.77 11.16
CA TYR A 308 14.06 -21.17 11.81
C TYR A 308 14.14 -20.73 13.28
N THR A 309 13.61 -19.54 13.57
CA THR A 309 13.62 -18.98 14.92
C THR A 309 12.30 -19.13 15.65
N ASN A 310 11.28 -19.65 14.98
CA ASN A 310 9.91 -19.79 15.47
C ASN A 310 9.36 -18.47 16.02
N SER A 311 9.60 -17.39 15.30
CA SER A 311 9.25 -16.04 15.73
C SER A 311 8.68 -15.20 14.60
N TYR A 312 8.11 -14.07 14.94
CA TYR A 312 7.74 -13.01 14.02
C TYR A 312 8.90 -12.65 13.10
N ALA A 313 8.65 -12.46 11.81
CA ALA A 313 9.60 -11.79 10.94
C ALA A 313 9.62 -10.30 11.29
N ALA A 314 10.81 -9.72 11.44
CA ALA A 314 10.95 -8.33 11.90
C ALA A 314 10.19 -7.31 11.03
N PHE A 315 10.15 -7.56 9.73
CA PHE A 315 9.47 -6.70 8.76
C PHE A 315 7.93 -6.88 8.73
N SER A 316 7.41 -8.01 9.27
CA SER A 316 5.97 -8.31 9.19
C SER A 316 5.13 -7.20 9.81
N GLY A 317 4.16 -6.69 9.05
CA GLY A 317 3.23 -5.67 9.53
C GLY A 317 2.54 -6.07 10.83
N ARG A 318 2.41 -5.12 11.76
CA ARG A 318 1.84 -5.30 13.10
C ARG A 318 0.59 -4.44 13.26
N GLY A 319 -0.40 -4.99 13.95
CA GLY A 319 -1.57 -4.24 14.39
C GLY A 319 -1.24 -3.27 15.51
N PHE A 320 -2.25 -2.55 15.98
CA PHE A 320 -2.13 -1.78 17.20
C PHE A 320 -2.27 -2.73 18.41
N ASP A 321 -1.45 -2.54 19.43
CA ASP A 321 -1.67 -3.16 20.74
C ASP A 321 -2.90 -2.50 21.38
N ASN A 322 -3.96 -3.28 21.59
CA ASN A 322 -5.19 -2.88 22.28
C ASN A 322 -5.11 -3.16 23.78
#